data_61059c65ac642f5c1a60ea499fb12017
#
_entry.id   61059c65ac642f5c1a60ea499fb12017
#
_cell.length_a   1.000
_cell.length_b   1.000
_cell.length_c   1.000
_cell.angle_alpha   90.00
_cell.angle_beta   90.00
_cell.angle_gamma   90.00
#
_symmetry.space_group_name_H-M   'P 1'
#
loop_
_entity.id
_entity.type
_entity.pdbx_description
1 polymer ?
#
loop_
_entity_poly.entity_id
_entity_poly.type
_entity_poly.pdbx_seq_one_letter_code
_entity_poly.pdbx_strand_id
1 'polypeptide(L)'
;VLRLHPTDEADVTATSSATVFSLFNTSTTTTSEVTWRILNPNIAEIVSSTPSAATGGLTSTTVKVRGLKTGSTVLIATDSLTGKTVATHITVSEGFTNPKIAIGDGYVIALKADGTIWGWGSNTNGRVGIDTATPVIATPTRIDQYINPNNDQRFDLDAETIVDIAAGPDHVLAVDKNGQVYAWGMNNYGQLGVSAYKYGSASLPVLVKALSNVFAVKVAAGADYSVVLTDNGYVYSFGNNTRGQLGTA
;
A
#
# COMPACT_ATOMS: atom_id res chain seq x y z
N VAL A 1 10.19 12.00 -32.56
CA VAL A 1 11.16 12.12 -31.46
C VAL A 1 10.57 11.42 -30.24
N LEU A 2 11.27 10.41 -29.73
CA LEU A 2 10.88 9.73 -28.48
C LEU A 2 11.33 10.58 -27.29
N ARG A 3 10.42 10.84 -26.36
CA ARG A 3 10.73 11.50 -25.07
C ARG A 3 10.08 10.73 -23.94
N LEU A 4 10.85 10.47 -22.88
CA LEU A 4 10.39 9.91 -21.62
C LEU A 4 9.99 11.06 -20.67
N HIS A 5 8.91 10.89 -19.94
CA HIS A 5 8.53 11.82 -18.89
C HIS A 5 8.22 11.03 -17.61
N PRO A 6 8.83 11.36 -16.49
CA PRO A 6 9.82 12.40 -16.28
C PRO A 6 11.10 12.18 -17.11
N THR A 7 11.70 13.27 -17.60
CA THR A 7 12.85 13.22 -18.54
C THR A 7 14.20 13.07 -17.83
N ASP A 8 14.25 13.24 -16.53
CA ASP A 8 15.44 13.21 -15.70
C ASP A 8 15.39 12.04 -14.70
N GLU A 9 16.39 11.91 -13.85
CA GLU A 9 16.44 10.92 -12.79
C GLU A 9 15.14 10.92 -11.99
N ALA A 10 14.45 9.78 -12.01
CA ALA A 10 13.23 9.61 -11.23
C ALA A 10 13.54 8.87 -9.94
N ASP A 11 13.24 9.50 -8.83
CA ASP A 11 13.24 8.85 -7.52
C ASP A 11 11.99 7.98 -7.39
N VAL A 12 12.20 6.66 -7.40
CA VAL A 12 11.18 5.67 -7.08
C VAL A 12 11.44 5.22 -5.65
N THR A 13 10.56 5.58 -4.75
CA THR A 13 10.69 5.09 -3.37
C THR A 13 10.37 3.60 -3.31
N ALA A 14 11.08 2.85 -2.46
CA ALA A 14 10.79 1.45 -2.15
C ALA A 14 9.50 1.37 -1.29
N THR A 15 8.45 2.04 -1.74
CA THR A 15 7.15 2.11 -1.09
C THR A 15 6.10 1.44 -1.97
N SER A 16 4.93 1.21 -1.41
CA SER A 16 3.77 0.59 -2.05
C SER A 16 3.27 1.30 -3.31
N SER A 17 3.66 2.52 -3.57
CA SER A 17 3.19 3.29 -4.74
C SER A 17 4.10 3.08 -5.94
N ALA A 18 3.54 2.57 -7.03
CA ALA A 18 4.26 2.51 -8.30
C ALA A 18 4.32 3.87 -8.96
N THR A 19 5.49 4.28 -9.40
CA THR A 19 5.70 5.51 -10.18
C THR A 19 5.31 5.27 -11.63
N VAL A 20 4.57 6.20 -12.23
CA VAL A 20 4.13 6.13 -13.62
C VAL A 20 5.10 6.92 -14.51
N PHE A 21 5.66 6.25 -15.51
CA PHE A 21 6.44 6.87 -16.57
C PHE A 21 5.62 6.90 -17.86
N SER A 22 5.67 8.00 -18.57
CA SER A 22 4.97 8.17 -19.84
C SER A 22 5.97 8.40 -20.97
N LEU A 23 5.80 7.66 -22.05
CA LEU A 23 6.57 7.85 -23.28
C LEU A 23 5.68 8.51 -24.32
N PHE A 24 6.15 9.62 -24.90
CA PHE A 24 5.47 10.34 -25.98
C PHE A 24 6.22 10.11 -27.29
N ASN A 25 5.51 9.62 -28.30
CA ASN A 25 6.02 9.50 -29.65
C ASN A 25 5.36 10.53 -30.55
N THR A 26 6.15 11.37 -31.20
CA THR A 26 5.68 12.42 -32.13
C THR A 26 5.56 11.94 -33.57
N SER A 27 5.67 10.62 -33.85
CA SER A 27 5.48 10.09 -35.19
C SER A 27 3.99 9.95 -35.50
N THR A 28 3.54 10.58 -36.57
CA THR A 28 2.12 10.71 -36.92
C THR A 28 1.60 9.57 -37.83
N THR A 29 2.41 8.56 -38.15
CA THR A 29 2.07 7.65 -39.26
C THR A 29 2.06 6.17 -38.93
N THR A 30 2.49 5.71 -37.75
CA THR A 30 2.50 4.28 -37.42
C THR A 30 2.30 4.05 -35.92
N THR A 31 1.37 3.14 -35.57
CA THR A 31 1.27 2.55 -34.24
C THR A 31 2.43 1.61 -34.01
N SER A 32 3.49 2.10 -33.36
CA SER A 32 4.59 1.23 -32.94
C SER A 32 4.34 0.72 -31.53
N GLU A 33 4.55 -0.56 -31.31
CA GLU A 33 4.57 -1.12 -29.96
C GLU A 33 5.84 -0.67 -29.23
N VAL A 34 5.68 -0.23 -28.00
CA VAL A 34 6.79 0.09 -27.10
C VAL A 34 6.97 -1.05 -26.12
N THR A 35 8.17 -1.60 -26.08
CA THR A 35 8.56 -2.57 -25.07
C THR A 35 9.34 -1.90 -23.95
N TRP A 36 9.04 -2.31 -22.71
CA TRP A 36 9.66 -1.77 -21.51
C TRP A 36 10.54 -2.81 -20.83
N ARG A 37 11.72 -2.40 -20.36
CA ARG A 37 12.63 -3.29 -19.65
C ARG A 37 13.35 -2.55 -18.51
N ILE A 38 13.51 -3.21 -17.37
CA ILE A 38 14.38 -2.79 -16.27
C ILE A 38 15.66 -3.60 -16.31
N LEU A 39 16.82 -2.93 -16.19
CA LEU A 39 18.12 -3.59 -16.26
C LEU A 39 18.40 -4.46 -15.03
N ASN A 40 18.00 -4.00 -13.85
CA ASN A 40 18.15 -4.80 -12.63
C ASN A 40 16.79 -5.06 -11.97
N PRO A 41 16.19 -6.24 -12.24
CA PRO A 41 14.88 -6.59 -11.70
C PRO A 41 14.88 -6.86 -10.17
N ASN A 42 16.05 -6.94 -9.53
CA ASN A 42 16.12 -7.04 -8.06
C ASN A 42 15.96 -5.67 -7.36
N ILE A 43 16.09 -4.56 -8.09
CA ILE A 43 15.98 -3.20 -7.55
C ILE A 43 14.60 -2.63 -7.81
N ALA A 44 14.04 -2.87 -9.00
CA ALA A 44 12.70 -2.41 -9.37
C ALA A 44 12.05 -3.39 -10.35
N GLU A 45 10.72 -3.38 -10.42
CA GLU A 45 9.92 -4.21 -11.32
C GLU A 45 8.90 -3.39 -12.10
N ILE A 46 8.50 -3.91 -13.28
CA ILE A 46 7.37 -3.36 -14.04
C ILE A 46 6.10 -4.04 -13.55
N VAL A 47 5.19 -3.25 -12.99
CA VAL A 47 3.90 -3.73 -12.46
C VAL A 47 2.87 -3.87 -13.58
N SER A 48 2.83 -2.87 -14.47
CA SER A 48 1.94 -2.87 -15.63
C SER A 48 2.44 -1.90 -16.69
N SER A 49 2.05 -2.15 -17.93
CA SER A 49 2.22 -1.19 -19.03
C SER A 49 0.90 -1.08 -19.81
N THR A 50 0.57 0.13 -20.25
CA THR A 50 -0.59 0.34 -21.12
C THR A 50 -0.11 0.47 -22.57
N PRO A 51 -0.79 -0.19 -23.52
CA PRO A 51 -0.49 0.01 -24.93
C PRO A 51 -0.80 1.46 -25.35
N SER A 52 -0.15 1.90 -26.41
CA SER A 52 -0.29 3.22 -26.97
C SER A 52 -1.72 3.48 -27.46
N ALA A 53 -2.33 4.58 -26.99
CA ALA A 53 -3.56 5.10 -27.57
C ALA A 53 -3.23 6.32 -28.43
N ALA A 54 -3.68 6.32 -29.68
CA ALA A 54 -3.52 7.47 -30.56
C ALA A 54 -4.62 8.50 -30.32
N THR A 55 -4.25 9.70 -29.88
CA THR A 55 -5.17 10.84 -29.76
C THR A 55 -4.48 12.06 -30.35
N GLY A 56 -5.02 12.58 -31.47
CA GLY A 56 -4.52 13.83 -32.06
C GLY A 56 -3.09 13.75 -32.62
N GLY A 57 -2.63 12.61 -33.13
CA GLY A 57 -1.28 12.44 -33.73
C GLY A 57 -0.15 12.22 -32.73
N LEU A 58 -0.46 12.09 -31.45
CA LEU A 58 0.48 11.71 -30.40
C LEU A 58 0.08 10.32 -29.87
N THR A 59 1.02 9.39 -29.89
CA THR A 59 0.86 8.12 -29.19
C THR A 59 1.57 8.21 -27.85
N SER A 60 0.87 7.89 -26.77
CA SER A 60 1.46 7.79 -25.43
C SER A 60 1.33 6.37 -24.92
N THR A 61 2.39 5.86 -24.33
CA THR A 61 2.38 4.59 -23.59
C THR A 61 2.89 4.86 -22.19
N THR A 62 2.30 4.22 -21.21
CA THR A 62 2.69 4.38 -19.81
C THR A 62 3.14 3.05 -19.23
N VAL A 63 4.06 3.11 -18.29
CA VAL A 63 4.52 1.97 -17.51
C VAL A 63 4.50 2.34 -16.03
N LYS A 64 4.00 1.43 -15.20
CA LYS A 64 4.09 1.53 -13.75
C LYS A 64 5.29 0.73 -13.26
N VAL A 65 6.16 1.38 -12.50
CA VAL A 65 7.37 0.80 -11.92
C VAL A 65 7.29 0.85 -10.41
N ARG A 66 7.63 -0.25 -9.76
CA ARG A 66 7.70 -0.39 -8.30
C ARG A 66 9.15 -0.61 -7.90
N GLY A 67 9.62 0.09 -6.86
CA GLY A 67 10.91 -0.17 -6.22
C GLY A 67 10.81 -1.41 -5.31
N LEU A 68 11.81 -2.30 -5.37
CA LEU A 68 11.88 -3.52 -4.55
C LEU A 68 12.96 -3.45 -3.49
N LYS A 69 14.10 -2.82 -3.82
CA LYS A 69 15.27 -2.70 -2.96
C LYS A 69 16.00 -1.41 -3.27
N THR A 70 16.58 -0.79 -2.26
CA THR A 70 17.44 0.38 -2.42
C THR A 70 18.58 0.12 -3.40
N GLY A 71 18.81 1.09 -4.26
CA GLY A 71 19.84 1.03 -5.30
C GLY A 71 19.43 1.77 -6.55
N SER A 72 20.23 1.66 -7.60
CA SER A 72 19.96 2.30 -8.88
C SER A 72 19.81 1.27 -10.00
N THR A 73 18.89 1.52 -10.90
CA THR A 73 18.66 0.73 -12.11
C THR A 73 18.29 1.65 -13.26
N VAL A 74 18.04 1.09 -14.44
CA VAL A 74 17.67 1.85 -15.62
C VAL A 74 16.39 1.27 -16.20
N LEU A 75 15.40 2.12 -16.45
CA LEU A 75 14.22 1.81 -17.23
C LEU A 75 14.49 2.15 -18.70
N ILE A 76 14.26 1.20 -19.58
CA ILE A 76 14.48 1.33 -21.03
C ILE A 76 13.15 1.13 -21.74
N ALA A 77 12.80 2.05 -22.62
CA ALA A 77 11.72 1.91 -23.57
C ALA A 77 12.32 1.73 -24.98
N THR A 78 11.85 0.73 -25.72
CA THR A 78 12.29 0.42 -27.08
C THR A 78 11.09 0.48 -28.02
N ASP A 79 11.21 1.26 -29.07
CA ASP A 79 10.27 1.25 -30.20
C ASP A 79 10.55 0.03 -31.07
N SER A 80 9.57 -0.89 -31.17
CA SER A 80 9.71 -2.16 -31.88
C SER A 80 9.89 -2.02 -33.38
N LEU A 81 9.41 -0.93 -33.99
CA LEU A 81 9.51 -0.68 -35.42
C LEU A 81 10.87 -0.09 -35.84
N THR A 82 11.37 0.84 -35.04
CA THR A 82 12.61 1.57 -35.39
C THR A 82 13.82 1.07 -34.63
N GLY A 83 13.65 0.25 -33.60
CA GLY A 83 14.69 -0.18 -32.69
C GLY A 83 15.29 0.93 -31.85
N LYS A 84 14.73 2.15 -31.91
CA LYS A 84 15.21 3.28 -31.11
C LYS A 84 14.86 3.07 -29.63
N THR A 85 15.81 3.40 -28.78
CA THR A 85 15.67 3.29 -27.33
C THR A 85 15.77 4.65 -26.65
N VAL A 86 15.06 4.82 -25.57
CA VAL A 86 15.28 5.86 -24.56
C VAL A 86 15.41 5.20 -23.21
N ALA A 87 16.22 5.78 -22.36
CA ALA A 87 16.47 5.24 -21.03
C ALA A 87 16.40 6.37 -19.99
N THR A 88 15.93 6.03 -18.79
CA THR A 88 16.01 6.88 -17.62
C THR A 88 16.60 6.11 -16.44
N HIS A 89 17.39 6.79 -15.63
CA HIS A 89 17.86 6.24 -14.38
C HIS A 89 16.72 6.23 -13.35
N ILE A 90 16.62 5.14 -12.61
CA ILE A 90 15.72 4.99 -11.48
C ILE A 90 16.58 4.76 -10.25
N THR A 91 16.48 5.65 -9.28
CA THR A 91 17.01 5.44 -7.93
C THR A 91 15.89 5.00 -7.02
N VAL A 92 16.05 3.84 -6.41
CA VAL A 92 15.17 3.35 -5.36
C VAL A 92 15.83 3.71 -4.04
N SER A 93 15.30 4.71 -3.36
CA SER A 93 15.74 5.09 -2.02
C SER A 93 15.01 4.27 -0.95
N GLU A 94 15.57 4.18 0.25
CA GLU A 94 14.80 3.70 1.39
C GLU A 94 13.60 4.63 1.56
N GLY A 95 12.41 4.07 1.35
CA GLY A 95 11.18 4.82 1.47
C GLY A 95 10.99 5.25 2.91
N PHE A 96 11.24 6.51 3.20
CA PHE A 96 10.65 7.13 4.38
C PHE A 96 9.14 7.18 4.13
N THR A 97 8.37 6.51 4.98
CA THR A 97 6.93 6.66 4.95
C THR A 97 6.58 8.09 5.36
N ASN A 98 5.53 8.65 4.78
CA ASN A 98 5.01 9.92 5.29
C ASN A 98 4.49 9.70 6.71
N PRO A 99 5.05 10.36 7.74
CA PRO A 99 4.56 10.24 9.10
C PRO A 99 3.08 10.57 9.16
N LYS A 100 2.31 9.79 9.92
CA LYS A 100 0.87 9.94 10.03
C LYS A 100 0.41 9.70 11.46
N ILE A 101 -0.61 10.43 11.89
CA ILE A 101 -1.30 10.21 13.16
C ILE A 101 -2.73 9.81 12.83
N ALA A 102 -3.20 8.72 13.44
CA ALA A 102 -4.58 8.29 13.43
C ALA A 102 -5.12 8.31 14.85
N ILE A 103 -6.31 8.90 15.06
CA ILE A 103 -6.90 9.12 16.35
C ILE A 103 -8.23 8.37 16.42
N GLY A 104 -8.39 7.53 17.45
CA GLY A 104 -9.64 6.89 17.79
C GLY A 104 -10.25 7.46 19.08
N ASP A 105 -11.21 6.74 19.66
CA ASP A 105 -11.86 7.15 20.90
C ASP A 105 -10.95 6.88 22.11
N GLY A 106 -10.25 7.92 22.56
CA GLY A 106 -9.32 7.88 23.68
C GLY A 106 -7.99 7.19 23.43
N TYR A 107 -7.61 6.93 22.17
CA TYR A 107 -6.32 6.36 21.81
C TYR A 107 -5.74 6.99 20.55
N VAL A 108 -4.45 6.82 20.36
CA VAL A 108 -3.69 7.36 19.23
C VAL A 108 -2.76 6.28 18.66
N ILE A 109 -2.68 6.23 17.35
CA ILE A 109 -1.67 5.45 16.61
C ILE A 109 -0.83 6.43 15.79
N ALA A 110 0.49 6.29 15.88
CA ALA A 110 1.45 7.10 15.13
C ALA A 110 2.29 6.20 14.21
N LEU A 111 2.34 6.55 12.94
CA LEU A 111 3.25 6.01 11.95
C LEU A 111 4.44 6.95 11.86
N LYS A 112 5.63 6.44 12.11
CA LYS A 112 6.88 7.19 11.98
C LYS A 112 7.45 7.09 10.57
N ALA A 113 8.37 7.99 10.24
CA ALA A 113 9.04 8.02 8.93
C ALA A 113 9.82 6.72 8.62
N ASP A 114 10.27 5.98 9.63
CA ASP A 114 10.96 4.70 9.50
C ASP A 114 10.01 3.52 9.25
N GLY A 115 8.69 3.75 9.13
CA GLY A 115 7.68 2.71 8.91
C GLY A 115 7.26 1.98 10.16
N THR A 116 7.76 2.35 11.34
CA THR A 116 7.32 1.78 12.62
C THR A 116 6.05 2.44 13.11
N ILE A 117 5.19 1.66 13.77
CA ILE A 117 3.94 2.17 14.37
C ILE A 117 3.99 2.11 15.88
N TRP A 118 3.38 3.11 16.50
CA TRP A 118 3.35 3.31 17.94
C TRP A 118 1.93 3.61 18.38
N GLY A 119 1.55 3.09 19.54
CA GLY A 119 0.21 3.29 20.09
C GLY A 119 0.22 3.68 21.55
N TRP A 120 -0.77 4.46 21.98
CA TRP A 120 -1.01 4.82 23.37
C TRP A 120 -2.46 5.25 23.61
N GLY A 121 -2.86 5.32 24.86
CA GLY A 121 -4.21 5.67 25.28
C GLY A 121 -5.01 4.48 25.78
N SER A 122 -6.32 4.55 25.64
CA SER A 122 -7.25 3.49 26.03
C SER A 122 -7.06 2.22 25.21
N ASN A 123 -6.81 1.10 25.87
CA ASN A 123 -6.60 -0.21 25.22
C ASN A 123 -7.82 -1.14 25.35
N THR A 124 -9.00 -0.58 25.52
CA THR A 124 -10.25 -1.35 25.50
C THR A 124 -10.37 -2.11 24.18
N ASN A 125 -10.74 -3.39 24.24
CA ASN A 125 -10.80 -4.27 23.06
C ASN A 125 -9.46 -4.43 22.30
N GLY A 126 -8.33 -4.06 22.90
CA GLY A 126 -7.01 -4.17 22.27
C GLY A 126 -6.72 -3.14 21.18
N ARG A 127 -7.46 -2.03 21.12
CA ARG A 127 -7.40 -1.03 20.05
C ARG A 127 -6.06 -0.30 19.92
N VAL A 128 -5.20 -0.33 20.97
CA VAL A 128 -3.83 0.19 20.86
C VAL A 128 -2.90 -0.75 20.09
N GLY A 129 -3.23 -2.04 19.98
CA GLY A 129 -2.42 -3.01 19.26
C GLY A 129 -1.30 -3.65 20.11
N ILE A 130 -1.44 -3.57 21.44
CA ILE A 130 -0.49 -4.13 22.41
C ILE A 130 -1.20 -5.24 23.18
N ASP A 131 -0.62 -6.45 23.18
CA ASP A 131 -1.17 -7.61 23.89
C ASP A 131 -0.87 -7.52 25.40
N THR A 132 -1.70 -6.80 26.09
CA THR A 132 -1.63 -6.63 27.54
C THR A 132 -3.04 -6.50 28.13
N ALA A 133 -3.20 -6.98 29.37
CA ALA A 133 -4.43 -6.77 30.13
C ALA A 133 -4.56 -5.32 30.67
N THR A 134 -3.56 -4.47 30.46
CA THR A 134 -3.58 -3.07 30.93
C THR A 134 -4.61 -2.27 30.12
N PRO A 135 -5.62 -1.65 30.78
CA PRO A 135 -6.68 -0.97 30.06
C PRO A 135 -6.25 0.38 29.47
N VAL A 136 -5.11 0.91 29.90
CA VAL A 136 -4.54 2.18 29.41
C VAL A 136 -3.05 2.04 29.21
N ILE A 137 -2.60 2.36 28.01
CA ILE A 137 -1.17 2.46 27.66
C ILE A 137 -0.78 3.93 27.82
N ALA A 138 -0.16 4.27 28.93
CA ALA A 138 0.07 5.66 29.33
C ALA A 138 1.17 6.38 28.53
N THR A 139 2.04 5.62 27.87
CA THR A 139 3.17 6.16 27.09
C THR A 139 3.18 5.56 25.68
N PRO A 140 3.66 6.30 24.66
CA PRO A 140 3.84 5.74 23.32
C PRO A 140 4.63 4.44 23.37
N THR A 141 4.01 3.36 22.95
CA THR A 141 4.57 2.01 22.96
C THR A 141 4.59 1.48 21.53
N ARG A 142 5.70 0.86 21.15
CA ARG A 142 5.87 0.28 19.81
C ARG A 142 4.96 -0.92 19.62
N ILE A 143 4.33 -1.00 18.45
CA ILE A 143 3.53 -2.14 18.02
C ILE A 143 4.44 -2.94 17.08
N ASP A 144 5.00 -4.03 17.59
CA ASP A 144 6.09 -4.77 16.94
C ASP A 144 5.71 -6.19 16.52
N GLN A 145 4.48 -6.62 16.80
CA GLN A 145 4.03 -7.99 16.49
C GLN A 145 2.69 -7.99 15.74
N TYR A 146 2.47 -9.01 14.92
CA TYR A 146 1.18 -9.32 14.33
C TYR A 146 0.88 -10.82 14.37
N ILE A 147 -0.40 -11.19 14.18
CA ILE A 147 -0.88 -12.59 14.16
C ILE A 147 -1.22 -12.98 12.72
N ASN A 148 -0.73 -14.15 12.31
CA ASN A 148 -1.22 -14.81 11.09
C ASN A 148 -2.46 -15.64 11.46
N PRO A 149 -3.65 -15.33 10.91
CA PRO A 149 -4.90 -15.98 11.31
C PRO A 149 -5.04 -17.46 10.89
N ASN A 150 -4.14 -17.96 10.04
CA ASN A 150 -4.17 -19.36 9.61
C ASN A 150 -3.63 -20.33 10.67
N ASN A 151 -2.67 -19.89 11.48
CA ASN A 151 -1.96 -20.74 12.44
C ASN A 151 -1.82 -20.10 13.83
N ASP A 152 -2.35 -18.87 14.02
CA ASP A 152 -2.27 -18.06 15.24
C ASP A 152 -0.81 -17.77 15.70
N GLN A 153 0.15 -17.92 14.81
CA GLN A 153 1.53 -17.59 15.10
C GLN A 153 1.74 -16.07 15.07
N ARG A 154 2.62 -15.62 15.96
CA ARG A 154 3.07 -14.20 16.01
C ARG A 154 4.30 -14.05 15.14
N PHE A 155 4.34 -12.93 14.44
CA PHE A 155 5.43 -12.51 13.57
C PHE A 155 5.85 -11.10 13.94
N ASP A 156 7.08 -10.77 13.58
CA ASP A 156 7.67 -9.46 13.76
C ASP A 156 7.06 -8.47 12.75
N LEU A 157 6.33 -7.48 13.24
CA LEU A 157 5.77 -6.41 12.42
C LEU A 157 6.85 -5.39 12.00
N ASP A 158 7.98 -5.33 12.70
CA ASP A 158 9.10 -4.46 12.35
C ASP A 158 9.79 -4.87 11.04
N ALA A 159 9.66 -6.14 10.65
CA ALA A 159 10.11 -6.61 9.35
C ALA A 159 9.26 -6.04 8.19
N GLU A 160 8.05 -5.58 8.52
CA GLU A 160 7.08 -5.04 7.58
C GLU A 160 7.03 -3.51 7.71
N THR A 161 7.55 -2.80 6.73
CA THR A 161 7.48 -1.32 6.74
C THR A 161 6.04 -0.87 6.51
N ILE A 162 5.39 -0.31 7.53
CA ILE A 162 4.04 0.24 7.41
C ILE A 162 4.09 1.55 6.63
N VAL A 163 3.15 1.74 5.70
CA VAL A 163 3.07 2.90 4.80
C VAL A 163 1.79 3.72 4.96
N ASP A 164 0.74 3.14 5.52
CA ASP A 164 -0.50 3.86 5.83
C ASP A 164 -1.19 3.28 7.06
N ILE A 165 -1.90 4.13 7.81
CA ILE A 165 -2.69 3.76 8.98
C ILE A 165 -4.03 4.49 8.98
N ALA A 166 -5.06 3.88 9.55
CA ALA A 166 -6.34 4.53 9.82
C ALA A 166 -6.92 4.01 11.15
N ALA A 167 -7.56 4.88 11.91
CA ALA A 167 -8.22 4.53 13.16
C ALA A 167 -9.70 4.92 13.13
N GLY A 168 -10.56 3.99 13.47
CA GLY A 168 -11.94 4.22 13.87
C GLY A 168 -12.04 4.46 15.39
N PRO A 169 -13.25 4.57 15.96
CA PRO A 169 -13.41 4.66 17.41
C PRO A 169 -12.77 3.49 18.17
N ASP A 170 -12.91 2.27 17.66
CA ASP A 170 -12.55 1.05 18.38
C ASP A 170 -11.70 0.05 17.58
N HIS A 171 -11.29 0.38 16.35
CA HIS A 171 -10.46 -0.49 15.54
C HIS A 171 -9.47 0.31 14.70
N VAL A 172 -8.43 -0.35 14.24
CA VAL A 172 -7.33 0.23 13.46
C VAL A 172 -7.03 -0.64 12.26
N LEU A 173 -6.58 0.01 11.20
CA LEU A 173 -6.05 -0.61 9.98
C LEU A 173 -4.65 -0.09 9.71
N ALA A 174 -3.79 -0.94 9.20
CA ALA A 174 -2.47 -0.58 8.68
C ALA A 174 -2.20 -1.29 7.35
N VAL A 175 -1.39 -0.68 6.50
CA VAL A 175 -0.91 -1.26 5.25
C VAL A 175 0.60 -1.23 5.26
N ASP A 176 1.25 -2.32 4.88
CA ASP A 176 2.70 -2.37 4.70
C ASP A 176 3.11 -2.04 3.24
N LYS A 177 4.42 -1.92 3.03
CA LYS A 177 5.03 -1.67 1.71
C LYS A 177 4.73 -2.74 0.66
N ASN A 178 4.36 -3.96 1.10
CA ASN A 178 4.01 -5.09 0.23
C ASN A 178 2.52 -5.12 -0.10
N GLY A 179 1.75 -4.13 0.37
CA GLY A 179 0.31 -4.04 0.16
C GLY A 179 -0.50 -4.99 1.06
N GLN A 180 0.11 -5.58 2.09
CA GLN A 180 -0.60 -6.39 3.07
C GLN A 180 -1.35 -5.50 4.05
N VAL A 181 -2.56 -5.91 4.41
CA VAL A 181 -3.43 -5.19 5.34
C VAL A 181 -3.44 -5.89 6.69
N TYR A 182 -3.28 -5.12 7.74
CA TYR A 182 -3.40 -5.54 9.13
C TYR A 182 -4.53 -4.79 9.81
N ALA A 183 -5.27 -5.46 10.69
CA ALA A 183 -6.37 -4.85 11.44
C ALA A 183 -6.40 -5.36 12.88
N TRP A 184 -6.81 -4.51 13.83
CA TRP A 184 -6.92 -4.86 15.23
C TRP A 184 -7.94 -3.99 15.97
N GLY A 185 -8.28 -4.34 17.21
CA GLY A 185 -9.32 -3.73 18.00
C GLY A 185 -10.63 -4.52 17.93
N MET A 186 -11.76 -3.84 17.98
CA MET A 186 -13.11 -4.44 17.97
C MET A 186 -13.47 -5.04 16.63
N ASN A 187 -14.19 -6.18 16.64
CA ASN A 187 -14.61 -6.90 15.42
C ASN A 187 -16.06 -7.40 15.46
N ASN A 188 -16.93 -6.81 16.26
CA ASN A 188 -18.31 -7.28 16.44
C ASN A 188 -19.14 -7.28 15.13
N TYR A 189 -18.76 -6.45 14.15
CA TYR A 189 -19.41 -6.35 12.85
C TYR A 189 -18.55 -6.90 11.70
N GLY A 190 -17.40 -7.51 12.00
CA GLY A 190 -16.45 -7.95 10.97
C GLY A 190 -15.57 -6.84 10.40
N GLN A 191 -15.47 -5.70 11.10
CA GLN A 191 -14.68 -4.53 10.67
C GLN A 191 -13.17 -4.78 10.58
N LEU A 192 -12.65 -5.88 11.11
CA LEU A 192 -11.25 -6.29 10.94
C LEU A 192 -11.01 -7.07 9.64
N GLY A 193 -12.07 -7.44 8.89
CA GLY A 193 -11.92 -8.27 7.69
C GLY A 193 -11.47 -9.71 7.96
N VAL A 194 -11.48 -10.14 9.22
CA VAL A 194 -11.24 -11.51 9.67
C VAL A 194 -12.48 -12.04 10.38
N SER A 195 -12.57 -13.37 10.57
CA SER A 195 -13.74 -13.99 11.18
C SER A 195 -14.06 -13.38 12.55
N ALA A 196 -15.20 -12.70 12.68
CA ALA A 196 -15.70 -12.18 13.94
C ALA A 196 -16.00 -13.29 14.96
N TYR A 197 -16.32 -14.50 14.50
CA TYR A 197 -16.52 -15.67 15.35
C TYR A 197 -15.22 -16.10 16.05
N LYS A 198 -14.07 -15.97 15.35
CA LYS A 198 -12.76 -16.30 15.91
C LYS A 198 -12.17 -15.11 16.69
N TYR A 199 -12.37 -13.89 16.19
CA TYR A 199 -11.83 -12.67 16.75
C TYR A 199 -12.96 -11.66 16.97
N GLY A 200 -13.66 -11.71 18.10
CA GLY A 200 -14.61 -10.67 18.53
C GLY A 200 -13.90 -9.34 18.80
N SER A 201 -12.62 -9.42 19.18
CA SER A 201 -11.63 -8.35 19.22
C SER A 201 -10.23 -8.92 19.06
N ALA A 202 -9.27 -8.12 18.65
CA ALA A 202 -7.87 -8.49 18.52
C ALA A 202 -6.97 -7.47 19.24
N SER A 203 -6.16 -7.92 20.19
CA SER A 203 -5.21 -7.07 20.93
C SER A 203 -3.88 -6.85 20.20
N LEU A 204 -3.59 -7.64 19.19
CA LEU A 204 -2.48 -7.46 18.26
C LEU A 204 -3.00 -7.28 16.84
N PRO A 205 -2.26 -6.59 15.95
CA PRO A 205 -2.53 -6.60 14.53
C PRO A 205 -2.74 -8.03 14.00
N VAL A 206 -3.80 -8.25 13.23
CA VAL A 206 -4.08 -9.52 12.55
C VAL A 206 -4.01 -9.29 11.05
N LEU A 207 -3.28 -10.13 10.33
CA LEU A 207 -3.19 -10.06 8.88
C LEU A 207 -4.56 -10.35 8.24
N VAL A 208 -5.05 -9.42 7.40
CA VAL A 208 -6.32 -9.56 6.67
C VAL A 208 -6.12 -10.45 5.44
N LYS A 209 -6.12 -11.77 5.68
CA LYS A 209 -5.77 -12.79 4.68
C LYS A 209 -6.66 -12.77 3.44
N ALA A 210 -7.91 -12.33 3.56
CA ALA A 210 -8.84 -12.18 2.43
C ALA A 210 -8.34 -11.19 1.37
N LEU A 211 -7.45 -10.27 1.74
CA LEU A 211 -6.85 -9.26 0.87
C LEU A 211 -5.42 -9.59 0.43
N SER A 212 -4.89 -10.78 0.73
CA SER A 212 -3.49 -11.13 0.40
C SER A 212 -3.17 -11.21 -1.08
N ASN A 213 -4.19 -11.27 -1.95
CA ASN A 213 -4.03 -11.33 -3.41
C ASN A 213 -4.20 -9.96 -4.09
N VAL A 214 -4.37 -8.89 -3.31
CA VAL A 214 -4.49 -7.52 -3.80
C VAL A 214 -3.37 -6.66 -3.19
N PHE A 215 -2.99 -5.61 -3.88
CA PHE A 215 -2.00 -4.68 -3.38
C PHE A 215 -2.69 -3.43 -2.83
N ALA A 216 -2.85 -3.38 -1.51
CA ALA A 216 -3.44 -2.23 -0.85
C ALA A 216 -2.47 -1.05 -0.82
N VAL A 217 -2.99 0.17 -0.99
CA VAL A 217 -2.19 1.41 -0.96
C VAL A 217 -2.71 2.41 0.07
N LYS A 218 -4.00 2.32 0.46
CA LYS A 218 -4.61 3.21 1.44
C LYS A 218 -5.68 2.48 2.24
N VAL A 219 -5.82 2.89 3.49
CA VAL A 219 -6.88 2.43 4.38
C VAL A 219 -7.66 3.60 4.97
N ALA A 220 -8.94 3.36 5.25
CA ALA A 220 -9.81 4.26 6.00
C ALA A 220 -10.69 3.46 6.95
N ALA A 221 -10.93 4.01 8.13
CA ALA A 221 -11.75 3.40 9.15
C ALA A 221 -12.95 4.32 9.48
N GLY A 222 -14.14 3.76 9.40
CA GLY A 222 -15.36 4.37 9.92
C GLY A 222 -15.58 4.02 11.38
N ALA A 223 -16.83 4.13 11.87
CA ALA A 223 -17.16 3.76 13.26
C ALA A 223 -16.99 2.24 13.47
N ASP A 224 -17.51 1.44 12.56
CA ASP A 224 -17.62 -0.02 12.65
C ASP A 224 -17.50 -0.70 11.28
N TYR A 225 -16.85 -0.03 10.33
CA TYR A 225 -16.54 -0.53 9.01
C TYR A 225 -15.18 -0.03 8.53
N SER A 226 -14.63 -0.70 7.56
CA SER A 226 -13.29 -0.48 7.01
C SER A 226 -13.34 -0.39 5.50
N VAL A 227 -12.44 0.42 4.93
CA VAL A 227 -12.31 0.59 3.49
C VAL A 227 -10.82 0.50 3.13
N VAL A 228 -10.52 -0.23 2.07
CA VAL A 228 -9.18 -0.44 1.53
C VAL A 228 -9.17 -0.07 0.06
N LEU A 229 -8.26 0.80 -0.34
CA LEU A 229 -8.00 1.17 -1.74
C LEU A 229 -6.77 0.41 -2.23
N THR A 230 -6.85 -0.16 -3.40
CA THR A 230 -5.74 -0.87 -4.06
C THR A 230 -5.06 -0.02 -5.13
N ASP A 231 -3.86 -0.41 -5.52
CA ASP A 231 -3.03 0.28 -6.52
C ASP A 231 -3.67 0.34 -7.92
N ASN A 232 -4.54 -0.61 -8.24
CA ASN A 232 -5.30 -0.67 -9.50
C ASN A 232 -6.66 0.06 -9.42
N GLY A 233 -6.94 0.76 -8.29
CA GLY A 233 -8.11 1.61 -8.10
C GLY A 233 -9.37 0.89 -7.59
N TYR A 234 -9.31 -0.40 -7.29
CA TYR A 234 -10.43 -1.08 -6.64
C TYR A 234 -10.56 -0.69 -5.17
N VAL A 235 -11.80 -0.68 -4.69
CA VAL A 235 -12.14 -0.40 -3.30
C VAL A 235 -12.77 -1.66 -2.70
N TYR A 236 -12.22 -2.09 -1.56
CA TYR A 236 -12.78 -3.17 -0.74
C TYR A 236 -13.32 -2.57 0.55
N SER A 237 -14.50 -3.02 0.96
CA SER A 237 -15.16 -2.56 2.19
C SER A 237 -15.68 -3.75 2.97
N PHE A 238 -15.60 -3.68 4.30
CA PHE A 238 -16.08 -4.74 5.19
C PHE A 238 -16.45 -4.16 6.56
N GLY A 239 -17.29 -4.88 7.30
CA GLY A 239 -17.86 -4.45 8.58
C GLY A 239 -19.36 -4.23 8.51
N ASN A 240 -19.87 -3.27 9.27
CA ASN A 240 -21.28 -2.92 9.36
C ASN A 240 -21.80 -2.29 8.05
N ASN A 241 -22.97 -2.78 7.57
CA ASN A 241 -23.64 -2.24 6.38
C ASN A 241 -25.10 -1.79 6.66
N THR A 242 -25.48 -1.55 7.90
CA THR A 242 -26.87 -1.20 8.25
C THR A 242 -27.36 0.11 7.63
N ARG A 243 -26.45 0.95 7.14
CA ARG A 243 -26.73 2.23 6.47
C ARG A 243 -26.26 2.26 5.00
N GLY A 244 -25.88 1.11 4.44
CA GLY A 244 -25.35 1.04 3.07
C GLY A 244 -23.90 1.54 2.94
N GLN A 245 -23.16 1.69 4.03
CA GLN A 245 -21.80 2.30 4.06
C GLN A 245 -20.74 1.46 3.35
N LEU A 246 -21.01 0.19 3.07
CA LEU A 246 -20.11 -0.66 2.29
C LEU A 246 -20.26 -0.47 0.77
N GLY A 247 -21.30 0.28 0.31
CA GLY A 247 -21.54 0.50 -1.11
C GLY A 247 -22.03 -0.75 -1.85
N THR A 248 -22.46 -1.77 -1.12
CA THR A 248 -23.05 -3.01 -1.66
C THR A 248 -24.48 -3.16 -1.15
N ALA A 249 -25.36 -3.77 -1.97
CA ALA A 249 -26.73 -4.08 -1.57
C ALA A 249 -26.77 -5.25 -0.57
#